data_306f89b3e8bfc67629ff99bef42206e3
#
_entry.id   306f89b3e8bfc67629ff99bef42206e3
#
_cell.length_a   1.000
_cell.length_b   1.000
_cell.length_c   1.000
_cell.angle_alpha   90.00
_cell.angle_beta   90.00
_cell.angle_gamma   90.00
#
_symmetry.space_group_name_H-M   'P 1'
#
loop_
_entity.id
_entity.type
_entity.pdbx_description
1 polymer ?
#
loop_
_entity_poly.entity_id
_entity_poly.type
_entity_poly.pdbx_seq_one_letter_code
_entity_poly.pdbx_strand_id
1 'polypeptide(L)'
;MFRGGEKMGQKQAFVNRKLHSLLGLIPLVIFLGFHLTVNFMATKGATAYNDAAEAVGNMPLRYLLEIVVIFVPLLLHGVYGIYIAYVSKNNVSQYPTCRNWNFYIQRISGVYLFVFIVIHVWQTRVQALFGTHVDFNMMEQILSSPWWFAFYVLG
;
A
#
# COMPACT_ATOMS: atom_id res chain seq x y z
N MET A 1 -19.77 -30.27 25.55
CA MET A 1 -18.64 -29.48 26.11
C MET A 1 -17.74 -28.82 25.04
N PHE A 2 -18.19 -28.66 23.77
CA PHE A 2 -17.38 -28.15 22.63
C PHE A 2 -17.76 -26.75 22.11
N ARG A 3 -18.71 -26.06 22.75
CA ARG A 3 -19.18 -24.71 22.30
C ARG A 3 -18.22 -23.54 22.66
N GLY A 4 -17.31 -23.70 23.60
CA GLY A 4 -16.42 -22.62 24.05
C GLY A 4 -15.27 -22.33 23.08
N GLY A 5 -14.66 -23.34 22.50
CA GLY A 5 -13.53 -23.21 21.58
C GLY A 5 -13.92 -22.62 20.23
N GLU A 6 -15.10 -22.96 19.72
CA GLU A 6 -15.62 -22.46 18.46
C GLU A 6 -15.98 -20.96 18.53
N LYS A 7 -16.52 -20.51 19.65
CA LYS A 7 -16.82 -19.09 19.91
C LYS A 7 -15.54 -18.25 20.08
N MET A 8 -14.49 -18.80 20.70
CA MET A 8 -13.19 -18.12 20.81
C MET A 8 -12.54 -17.97 19.44
N GLY A 9 -12.58 -18.99 18.59
CA GLY A 9 -12.07 -18.91 17.21
C GLY A 9 -12.80 -17.85 16.36
N GLN A 10 -14.10 -17.74 16.46
CA GLN A 10 -14.90 -16.73 15.76
C GLN A 10 -14.58 -15.31 16.25
N LYS A 11 -14.44 -15.11 17.57
CA LYS A 11 -14.06 -13.82 18.15
C LYS A 11 -12.66 -13.39 17.68
N GLN A 12 -11.70 -14.33 17.66
CA GLN A 12 -10.35 -14.06 17.19
C GLN A 12 -10.33 -13.70 15.70
N ALA A 13 -11.04 -14.42 14.86
CA ALA A 13 -11.17 -14.12 13.44
C ALA A 13 -11.79 -12.73 13.20
N PHE A 14 -12.78 -12.34 14.01
CA PHE A 14 -13.36 -11.00 13.96
C PHE A 14 -12.35 -9.92 14.31
N VAL A 15 -11.61 -10.09 15.42
CA VAL A 15 -10.59 -9.14 15.88
C VAL A 15 -9.49 -8.99 14.82
N ASN A 16 -9.00 -10.10 14.28
CA ASN A 16 -7.94 -10.08 13.25
C ASN A 16 -8.38 -9.30 12.00
N ARG A 17 -9.62 -9.47 11.53
CA ARG A 17 -10.17 -8.71 10.40
C ARG A 17 -10.31 -7.22 10.71
N LYS A 18 -10.69 -6.86 11.93
CA LYS A 18 -10.76 -5.46 12.35
C LYS A 18 -9.38 -4.81 12.42
N LEU A 19 -8.39 -5.51 13.00
CA LEU A 19 -7.00 -5.05 13.03
C LEU A 19 -6.43 -4.88 11.62
N HIS A 20 -6.65 -5.85 10.73
CA HIS A 20 -6.27 -5.75 9.32
C HIS A 20 -6.84 -4.48 8.67
N SER A 21 -8.14 -4.20 8.86
CA SER A 21 -8.77 -2.99 8.30
C SER A 21 -8.18 -1.71 8.89
N LEU A 22 -7.93 -1.66 10.20
CA LEU A 22 -7.34 -0.50 10.86
C LEU A 22 -5.89 -0.25 10.43
N LEU A 23 -5.08 -1.30 10.29
CA LEU A 23 -3.70 -1.21 9.83
C LEU A 23 -3.60 -0.73 8.37
N GLY A 24 -4.60 -1.03 7.55
CA GLY A 24 -4.66 -0.51 6.17
C GLY A 24 -5.25 0.89 6.09
N LEU A 25 -6.13 1.28 6.99
CA LEU A 25 -6.83 2.56 6.90
C LEU A 25 -6.02 3.71 7.52
N ILE A 26 -5.72 3.63 8.81
CA ILE A 26 -5.22 4.80 9.55
C ILE A 26 -3.80 5.19 9.12
N PRO A 27 -2.78 4.30 9.21
CA PRO A 27 -1.41 4.71 8.87
C PRO A 27 -1.24 5.01 7.38
N LEU A 28 -1.87 4.20 6.52
CA LEU A 28 -1.69 4.35 5.07
C LEU A 28 -2.38 5.60 4.53
N VAL A 29 -3.56 5.99 5.03
CA VAL A 29 -4.23 7.23 4.59
C VAL A 29 -3.44 8.46 5.01
N ILE A 30 -2.87 8.48 6.22
CA ILE A 30 -2.03 9.59 6.67
C ILE A 30 -0.77 9.68 5.80
N PHE A 31 -0.07 8.55 5.60
CA PHE A 31 1.10 8.50 4.74
C PHE A 31 0.79 8.91 3.30
N LEU A 32 -0.31 8.41 2.73
CA LEU A 32 -0.71 8.71 1.36
C LEU A 32 -0.97 10.22 1.18
N GLY A 33 -1.56 10.90 2.16
CA GLY A 33 -1.74 12.34 2.14
C GLY A 33 -0.41 13.09 1.98
N PHE A 34 0.59 12.76 2.80
CA PHE A 34 1.94 13.33 2.67
C PHE A 34 2.59 12.95 1.34
N HIS A 35 2.53 11.70 0.97
CA HIS A 35 3.11 11.17 -0.25
C HIS A 35 2.57 11.87 -1.51
N LEU A 36 1.26 12.00 -1.62
CA LEU A 36 0.64 12.70 -2.74
C LEU A 36 0.96 14.20 -2.73
N THR A 37 1.08 14.82 -1.55
CA THR A 37 1.47 16.23 -1.45
C THR A 37 2.89 16.46 -1.99
N VAL A 38 3.86 15.62 -1.62
CA VAL A 38 5.23 15.70 -2.16
C VAL A 38 5.23 15.47 -3.67
N ASN A 39 4.53 14.44 -4.15
CA ASN A 39 4.45 14.16 -5.59
C ASN A 39 3.75 15.29 -6.37
N PHE A 40 2.76 15.95 -5.79
CA PHE A 40 2.12 17.12 -6.39
C PHE A 40 3.10 18.28 -6.62
N MET A 41 4.17 18.41 -5.83
CA MET A 41 5.18 19.44 -6.06
C MET A 41 5.93 19.26 -7.38
N ALA A 42 5.93 18.07 -7.97
CA ALA A 42 6.49 17.83 -9.30
C ALA A 42 5.79 18.67 -10.39
N THR A 43 4.52 19.01 -10.21
CA THR A 43 3.80 19.93 -11.13
C THR A 43 4.34 21.35 -11.13
N LYS A 44 5.10 21.71 -10.09
CA LYS A 44 5.75 23.02 -9.94
C LYS A 44 7.23 23.01 -10.40
N GLY A 45 7.72 21.85 -10.86
CA GLY A 45 9.08 21.66 -11.37
C GLY A 45 10.01 20.93 -10.42
N ALA A 46 11.20 20.60 -10.94
CA ALA A 46 12.18 19.76 -10.27
C ALA A 46 12.64 20.32 -8.91
N THR A 47 12.90 21.61 -8.81
CA THR A 47 13.33 22.23 -7.55
C THR A 47 12.27 22.07 -6.47
N ALA A 48 11.01 22.40 -6.76
CA ALA A 48 9.91 22.30 -5.78
C ALA A 48 9.70 20.84 -5.30
N TYR A 49 9.84 19.86 -6.20
CA TYR A 49 9.77 18.44 -5.84
C TYR A 49 10.94 18.05 -4.93
N ASN A 50 12.16 18.38 -5.32
CA ASN A 50 13.37 18.00 -4.58
C ASN A 50 13.40 18.65 -3.19
N ASP A 51 13.04 19.93 -3.07
CA ASP A 51 12.95 20.62 -1.77
C ASP A 51 11.92 19.95 -0.85
N ALA A 52 10.76 19.58 -1.37
CA ALA A 52 9.74 18.87 -0.61
C ALA A 52 10.18 17.45 -0.19
N ALA A 53 10.85 16.73 -1.08
CA ALA A 53 11.40 15.40 -0.79
C ALA A 53 12.52 15.47 0.26
N GLU A 54 13.38 16.47 0.17
CA GLU A 54 14.45 16.73 1.15
C GLU A 54 13.89 17.09 2.51
N ALA A 55 12.86 17.94 2.58
CA ALA A 55 12.20 18.31 3.83
C ALA A 55 11.66 17.08 4.57
N VAL A 56 11.04 16.14 3.84
CA VAL A 56 10.60 14.85 4.39
C VAL A 56 11.83 13.98 4.75
N GLY A 57 12.85 14.00 3.90
CA GLY A 57 14.10 13.28 4.12
C GLY A 57 14.82 13.66 5.42
N ASN A 58 14.74 14.92 5.81
CA ASN A 58 15.38 15.48 6.99
C ASN A 58 14.51 15.48 8.26
N MET A 59 13.31 14.86 8.20
CA MET A 59 12.45 14.78 9.38
C MET A 59 13.13 13.97 10.51
N PRO A 60 13.04 14.46 11.76
CA PRO A 60 13.56 13.74 12.90
C PRO A 60 12.85 12.38 13.03
N LEU A 61 13.59 11.35 13.43
CA LEU A 61 13.09 9.98 13.58
C LEU A 61 12.49 9.37 12.30
N ARG A 62 12.79 9.91 11.12
CA ARG A 62 12.24 9.45 9.83
C ARG A 62 12.24 7.92 9.70
N TYR A 63 13.38 7.27 9.92
CA TYR A 63 13.49 5.82 9.79
C TYR A 63 12.56 5.05 10.75
N LEU A 64 12.42 5.54 11.99
CA LEU A 64 11.50 4.95 12.96
C LEU A 64 10.04 5.11 12.52
N LEU A 65 9.68 6.30 12.03
CA LEU A 65 8.35 6.57 11.51
C LEU A 65 8.05 5.72 10.27
N GLU A 66 8.99 5.62 9.32
CA GLU A 66 8.83 4.76 8.14
C GLU A 66 8.59 3.30 8.55
N ILE A 67 9.37 2.75 9.47
CA ILE A 67 9.24 1.36 9.88
C ILE A 67 7.93 1.14 10.64
N VAL A 68 7.65 1.94 11.68
CA VAL A 68 6.54 1.68 12.61
C VAL A 68 5.19 2.11 12.04
N VAL A 69 5.16 3.22 11.30
CA VAL A 69 3.90 3.81 10.80
C VAL A 69 3.57 3.36 9.39
N ILE A 70 4.58 3.00 8.57
CA ILE A 70 4.35 2.63 7.17
C ILE A 70 4.61 1.15 6.95
N PHE A 71 5.87 0.69 7.08
CA PHE A 71 6.24 -0.66 6.63
C PHE A 71 5.62 -1.78 7.46
N VAL A 72 5.59 -1.68 8.79
CA VAL A 72 5.00 -2.72 9.65
C VAL A 72 3.48 -2.83 9.42
N PRO A 73 2.69 -1.74 9.47
CA PRO A 73 1.26 -1.81 9.17
C PRO A 73 0.97 -2.30 7.74
N LEU A 74 1.72 -1.81 6.75
CA LEU A 74 1.58 -2.20 5.36
C LEU A 74 1.85 -3.68 5.13
N LEU A 75 2.93 -4.21 5.73
CA LEU A 75 3.28 -5.62 5.63
C LEU A 75 2.21 -6.51 6.28
N LEU A 76 1.79 -6.17 7.49
CA LEU A 76 0.74 -6.92 8.20
C LEU A 76 -0.59 -6.87 7.44
N HIS A 77 -0.98 -5.69 6.95
CA HIS A 77 -2.18 -5.51 6.14
C HIS A 77 -2.09 -6.31 4.83
N GLY A 78 -1.00 -6.18 4.09
CA GLY A 78 -0.82 -6.81 2.79
C GLY A 78 -0.78 -8.33 2.88
N VAL A 79 0.07 -8.88 3.76
CA VAL A 79 0.22 -10.34 3.92
C VAL A 79 -1.08 -10.98 4.40
N TYR A 80 -1.73 -10.40 5.43
CA TYR A 80 -3.00 -10.92 5.90
C TYR A 80 -4.13 -10.70 4.89
N GLY A 81 -4.07 -9.60 4.11
CA GLY A 81 -4.99 -9.33 3.01
C GLY A 81 -4.92 -10.37 1.90
N ILE A 82 -3.72 -10.79 1.49
CA ILE A 82 -3.51 -11.89 0.54
C ILE A 82 -4.08 -13.18 1.09
N TYR A 83 -3.84 -13.49 2.37
CA TYR A 83 -4.42 -14.67 3.01
C TYR A 83 -5.95 -14.62 2.96
N ILE A 84 -6.59 -13.50 3.31
CA ILE A 84 -8.05 -13.33 3.21
C ILE A 84 -8.52 -13.50 1.76
N ALA A 85 -7.82 -12.95 0.79
CA ALA A 85 -8.15 -13.09 -0.62
C ALA A 85 -8.12 -14.55 -1.08
N TYR A 86 -7.09 -15.29 -0.66
CA TYR A 86 -6.88 -16.70 -1.00
C TYR A 86 -7.96 -17.61 -0.42
N VAL A 87 -8.31 -17.44 0.87
CA VAL A 87 -9.31 -18.31 1.54
C VAL A 87 -10.76 -17.94 1.23
N SER A 88 -10.98 -16.83 0.56
CA SER A 88 -12.34 -16.35 0.25
C SER A 88 -12.94 -17.12 -0.92
N LYS A 89 -14.15 -17.61 -0.71
CA LYS A 89 -14.92 -18.25 -1.79
C LYS A 89 -15.62 -17.16 -2.64
N ASN A 90 -15.52 -17.32 -3.94
CA ASN A 90 -16.22 -16.50 -4.93
C ASN A 90 -17.54 -17.20 -5.33
N ASN A 91 -18.63 -16.46 -5.35
CA ASN A 91 -19.94 -16.94 -5.75
C ASN A 91 -20.61 -16.03 -6.79
N VAL A 92 -19.86 -15.18 -7.47
CA VAL A 92 -20.38 -14.21 -8.48
C VAL A 92 -21.09 -14.93 -9.62
N SER A 93 -20.63 -16.12 -10.01
CA SER A 93 -21.27 -16.92 -11.07
C SER A 93 -22.67 -17.40 -10.70
N GLN A 94 -22.92 -17.65 -9.41
CA GLN A 94 -24.24 -18.10 -8.92
C GLN A 94 -25.15 -16.94 -8.54
N TYR A 95 -24.57 -15.86 -8.01
CA TYR A 95 -25.29 -14.67 -7.53
C TYR A 95 -24.59 -13.41 -8.04
N PRO A 96 -24.86 -12.97 -9.30
CA PRO A 96 -24.19 -11.84 -9.93
C PRO A 96 -24.73 -10.47 -9.44
N THR A 97 -24.78 -10.28 -8.13
CA THR A 97 -25.20 -9.01 -7.52
C THR A 97 -24.03 -8.02 -7.46
N CYS A 98 -24.31 -6.71 -7.47
CA CYS A 98 -23.30 -5.66 -7.31
C CYS A 98 -22.45 -5.86 -6.05
N ARG A 99 -23.05 -6.33 -4.95
CA ARG A 99 -22.34 -6.61 -3.70
C ARG A 99 -21.28 -7.71 -3.87
N ASN A 100 -21.62 -8.79 -4.59
CA ASN A 100 -20.69 -9.89 -4.83
C ASN A 100 -19.58 -9.49 -5.81
N TRP A 101 -19.92 -8.69 -6.83
CA TRP A 101 -18.91 -8.11 -7.72
C TRP A 101 -17.95 -7.19 -7.01
N ASN A 102 -18.42 -6.28 -6.17
CA ASN A 102 -17.58 -5.39 -5.38
C ASN A 102 -16.64 -6.18 -4.44
N PHE A 103 -17.15 -7.24 -3.82
CA PHE A 103 -16.37 -8.14 -2.99
C PHE A 103 -15.26 -8.85 -3.79
N TYR A 104 -15.54 -9.26 -5.01
CA TYR A 104 -14.56 -9.91 -5.89
C TYR A 104 -13.50 -8.94 -6.40
N ILE A 105 -13.93 -7.79 -6.94
CA ILE A 105 -13.05 -6.76 -7.48
C ILE A 105 -12.11 -6.22 -6.39
N GLN A 106 -12.62 -5.97 -5.19
CA GLN A 106 -11.81 -5.49 -4.06
C GLN A 106 -10.64 -6.43 -3.73
N ARG A 107 -10.80 -7.74 -3.90
CA ARG A 107 -9.72 -8.69 -3.67
C ARG A 107 -8.69 -8.71 -4.77
N ILE A 108 -9.14 -8.69 -6.01
CA ILE A 108 -8.23 -8.66 -7.16
C ILE A 108 -7.43 -7.36 -7.14
N SER A 109 -8.10 -6.22 -6.95
CA SER A 109 -7.42 -4.92 -6.87
C SER A 109 -6.47 -4.83 -5.67
N GLY A 110 -6.83 -5.42 -4.52
CA GLY A 110 -5.95 -5.47 -3.35
C GLY A 110 -4.68 -6.28 -3.60
N VAL A 111 -4.77 -7.43 -4.25
CA VAL A 111 -3.59 -8.22 -4.65
C VAL A 111 -2.75 -7.46 -5.67
N TYR A 112 -3.39 -6.84 -6.65
CA TYR A 112 -2.71 -6.01 -7.65
C TYR A 112 -1.96 -4.85 -7.00
N LEU A 113 -2.61 -4.09 -6.10
CA LEU A 113 -1.98 -2.99 -5.36
C LEU A 113 -0.83 -3.46 -4.48
N PHE A 114 -0.90 -4.65 -3.89
CA PHE A 114 0.22 -5.21 -3.13
C PHE A 114 1.45 -5.41 -4.03
N VAL A 115 1.28 -5.99 -5.22
CA VAL A 115 2.37 -6.15 -6.19
C VAL A 115 2.90 -4.80 -6.65
N PHE A 116 1.99 -3.85 -6.94
CA PHE A 116 2.36 -2.48 -7.29
C PHE A 116 3.24 -1.84 -6.21
N ILE A 117 2.83 -1.89 -4.96
CA ILE A 117 3.58 -1.29 -3.84
C ILE A 117 4.96 -1.95 -3.67
N VAL A 118 5.07 -3.27 -3.80
CA VAL A 118 6.37 -3.97 -3.72
C VAL A 118 7.33 -3.45 -4.80
N ILE A 119 6.87 -3.34 -6.04
CA ILE A 119 7.68 -2.83 -7.16
C ILE A 119 8.01 -1.35 -6.95
N HIS A 120 7.03 -0.54 -6.55
CA HIS A 120 7.21 0.88 -6.28
C HIS A 120 8.25 1.14 -5.17
N VAL A 121 8.14 0.44 -4.05
CA VAL A 121 9.11 0.54 -2.94
C VAL A 121 10.50 0.06 -3.37
N TRP A 122 10.57 -1.00 -4.19
CA TRP A 122 11.83 -1.47 -4.75
C TRP A 122 12.51 -0.41 -5.61
N GLN A 123 11.76 0.20 -6.54
CA GLN A 123 12.30 1.22 -7.46
C GLN A 123 12.70 2.52 -6.78
N THR A 124 12.13 2.83 -5.62
CA THR A 124 12.36 4.09 -4.92
C THR A 124 13.14 3.89 -3.61
N ARG A 125 12.49 3.38 -2.58
CA ARG A 125 13.05 3.32 -1.23
C ARG A 125 14.20 2.34 -1.09
N VAL A 126 14.11 1.18 -1.74
CA VAL A 126 15.18 0.18 -1.70
C VAL A 126 16.40 0.67 -2.49
N GLN A 127 16.21 1.32 -3.64
CA GLN A 127 17.32 1.93 -4.39
C GLN A 127 18.02 3.03 -3.58
N ALA A 128 17.27 3.81 -2.81
CA ALA A 128 17.85 4.80 -1.89
C ALA A 128 18.77 4.17 -0.81
N LEU A 129 18.44 2.96 -0.33
CA LEU A 129 19.29 2.23 0.61
C LEU A 129 20.61 1.75 -0.02
N PHE A 130 20.63 1.55 -1.33
CA PHE A 130 21.84 1.22 -2.10
C PHE A 130 22.61 2.46 -2.59
N GLY A 131 22.23 3.65 -2.13
CA GLY A 131 22.95 4.89 -2.43
C GLY A 131 22.46 5.62 -3.68
N THR A 132 21.37 5.17 -4.33
CA THR A 132 20.78 5.92 -5.44
C THR A 132 20.06 7.16 -4.90
N HIS A 133 20.34 8.32 -5.48
CA HIS A 133 19.63 9.55 -5.13
C HIS A 133 18.25 9.54 -5.77
N VAL A 134 17.22 9.49 -4.96
CA VAL A 134 15.82 9.51 -5.42
C VAL A 134 15.36 10.97 -5.51
N ASP A 135 15.38 11.51 -6.72
CA ASP A 135 15.04 12.89 -7.04
C ASP A 135 14.06 12.97 -8.23
N PHE A 136 13.75 14.18 -8.65
CA PHE A 136 12.89 14.43 -9.79
C PHE A 136 13.41 13.78 -11.08
N ASN A 137 14.72 13.87 -11.34
CA ASN A 137 15.33 13.33 -12.58
C ASN A 137 15.20 11.81 -12.63
N MET A 138 15.42 11.11 -11.52
CA MET A 138 15.23 9.67 -11.45
C MET A 138 13.77 9.28 -11.74
N MET A 139 12.80 10.00 -11.17
CA MET A 139 11.39 9.73 -11.41
C MET A 139 10.99 10.03 -12.85
N GLU A 140 11.52 11.11 -13.43
CA GLU A 140 11.34 11.44 -14.84
C GLU A 140 11.88 10.34 -15.76
N GLN A 141 13.07 9.81 -15.49
CA GLN A 141 13.64 8.70 -16.26
C GLN A 141 12.77 7.44 -16.21
N ILE A 142 12.27 7.07 -15.01
CA ILE A 142 11.36 5.93 -14.86
C ILE A 142 10.09 6.16 -15.67
N LEU A 143 9.46 7.32 -15.52
CA LEU A 143 8.19 7.64 -16.17
C LEU A 143 8.32 7.93 -17.69
N SER A 144 9.52 8.17 -18.20
CA SER A 144 9.79 8.29 -19.64
C SER A 144 9.64 6.96 -20.38
N SER A 145 9.71 5.83 -19.67
CA SER A 145 9.43 4.52 -20.24
C SER A 145 7.91 4.30 -20.36
N PRO A 146 7.37 4.01 -21.55
CA PRO A 146 5.94 3.78 -21.72
C PRO A 146 5.36 2.68 -20.81
N TRP A 147 6.15 1.65 -20.56
CA TRP A 147 5.75 0.53 -19.68
C TRP A 147 5.64 0.96 -18.21
N TRP A 148 6.63 1.70 -17.71
CA TRP A 148 6.60 2.22 -16.35
C TRP A 148 5.54 3.30 -16.19
N PHE A 149 5.38 4.16 -17.19
CA PHE A 149 4.28 5.15 -17.18
C PHE A 149 2.92 4.47 -17.06
N ALA A 150 2.63 3.49 -17.92
CA ALA A 150 1.37 2.74 -17.85
C ALA A 150 1.19 2.03 -16.50
N PHE A 151 2.27 1.43 -15.96
CA PHE A 151 2.26 0.79 -14.64
C PHE A 151 1.87 1.78 -13.52
N TYR A 152 2.45 2.97 -13.51
CA TYR A 152 2.17 4.00 -12.50
C TYR A 152 0.81 4.68 -12.67
N VAL A 153 0.28 4.75 -13.89
CA VAL A 153 -1.07 5.29 -14.14
C VAL A 153 -2.16 4.31 -13.72
N LEU A 154 -1.88 3.00 -13.79
CA LEU A 154 -2.83 1.95 -13.42
C LEU A 154 -2.78 1.57 -11.93
N GLY A 155 -1.71 1.91 -11.19
CA GLY A 155 -1.52 1.65 -9.75
C GLY A 155 -1.98 2.80 -8.91
#